data_1ceeea7a36d1287d320e1993303fa2db
#
_entry.id   1ceeea7a36d1287d320e1993303fa2db
#
_cell.length_a   1.000
_cell.length_b   1.000
_cell.length_c   1.000
_cell.angle_alpha   90.00
_cell.angle_beta   90.00
_cell.angle_gamma   90.00
#
_symmetry.space_group_name_H-M   'P 1'
#
loop_
_entity.id
_entity.type
_entity.pdbx_description
1 polymer ?
#
loop_
_entity_poly.entity_id
_entity_poly.type
_entity_poly.pdbx_seq_one_letter_code
_entity_poly.pdbx_strand_id
1 'polypeptide(L)'
;EHMKAGKTILVSGEVEEDDFDHTVNLKPESIMLVKREQEKDTCEHKRVELHCHTNMSMMDALTPAGKLVEKAFSWGHKALAITDHGVVQGYPDAGGACQGIRKGGGDFKVLYGIESYEVNNDEKIFRGVDHRELREEIICFDLETTGTNPNEDRIIEIGAVKLRDLEIVEKFDLFV
;
A
#
# COMPACT_ATOMS: atom_id res chain seq x y z
N GLU A 1 -26.25 -13.55 -23.84
CA GLU A 1 -25.83 -12.48 -24.78
C GLU A 1 -25.61 -11.11 -24.13
N HIS A 2 -26.12 -10.86 -22.90
CA HIS A 2 -26.08 -9.55 -22.24
C HIS A 2 -25.01 -9.41 -21.15
N MET A 3 -24.33 -10.47 -20.79
CA MET A 3 -23.23 -10.42 -19.79
C MET A 3 -21.93 -9.99 -20.45
N LYS A 4 -21.53 -8.76 -20.19
CA LYS A 4 -20.24 -8.20 -20.65
C LYS A 4 -19.42 -7.76 -19.45
N ALA A 5 -18.11 -7.76 -19.58
CA ALA A 5 -17.21 -7.22 -18.56
C ALA A 5 -17.64 -5.79 -18.14
N GLY A 6 -17.57 -5.49 -16.86
CA GLY A 6 -17.97 -4.20 -16.28
C GLY A 6 -19.47 -4.10 -15.93
N LYS A 7 -20.26 -5.16 -16.09
CA LYS A 7 -21.64 -5.21 -15.61
C LYS A 7 -21.72 -5.81 -14.21
N THR A 8 -22.65 -5.32 -13.41
CA THR A 8 -22.96 -5.89 -12.10
C THR A 8 -24.07 -6.91 -12.25
N ILE A 9 -23.85 -8.08 -11.68
CA ILE A 9 -24.82 -9.19 -11.69
C ILE A 9 -25.14 -9.60 -10.26
N LEU A 10 -26.38 -10.03 -10.06
CA LEU A 10 -26.81 -10.77 -8.88
C LEU A 10 -26.88 -12.24 -9.26
N VAL A 11 -26.20 -13.08 -8.50
CA VAL A 11 -26.16 -14.52 -8.74
C VAL A 11 -26.75 -15.21 -7.52
N SER A 12 -27.67 -16.15 -7.73
CA SER A 12 -28.08 -17.12 -6.72
C SER A 12 -27.76 -18.53 -7.16
N GLY A 13 -27.41 -19.39 -6.23
CA GLY A 13 -27.03 -20.76 -6.50
C GLY A 13 -26.48 -21.45 -5.26
N GLU A 14 -26.01 -22.66 -5.43
CA GLU A 14 -25.39 -23.48 -4.40
C GLU A 14 -23.89 -23.19 -4.31
N VAL A 15 -23.37 -23.21 -3.10
CA VAL A 15 -21.92 -23.11 -2.85
C VAL A 15 -21.39 -24.52 -2.67
N GLU A 16 -20.48 -24.91 -3.55
CA GLU A 16 -19.83 -26.22 -3.54
C GLU A 16 -18.31 -26.05 -3.40
N GLU A 17 -17.67 -26.95 -2.66
CA GLU A 17 -16.23 -27.08 -2.66
C GLU A 17 -15.79 -27.96 -3.83
N ASP A 18 -14.79 -27.55 -4.59
CA ASP A 18 -14.22 -28.33 -5.64
C ASP A 18 -13.36 -29.47 -5.04
N ASP A 19 -13.65 -30.71 -5.43
CA ASP A 19 -12.99 -31.89 -4.89
C ASP A 19 -11.49 -31.99 -5.26
N PHE A 20 -11.05 -31.23 -6.27
CA PHE A 20 -9.68 -31.33 -6.79
C PHE A 20 -8.74 -30.29 -6.19
N ASP A 21 -9.15 -29.03 -6.13
CA ASP A 21 -8.30 -27.92 -5.67
C ASP A 21 -8.79 -27.27 -4.36
N HIS A 22 -9.86 -27.80 -3.77
CA HIS A 22 -10.50 -27.32 -2.54
C HIS A 22 -10.94 -25.86 -2.60
N THR A 23 -11.16 -25.32 -3.81
CA THR A 23 -11.71 -23.97 -3.96
C THR A 23 -13.21 -23.97 -3.74
N VAL A 24 -13.69 -22.89 -3.14
CA VAL A 24 -15.12 -22.68 -2.94
C VAL A 24 -15.71 -22.04 -4.19
N ASN A 25 -16.57 -22.74 -4.89
CA ASN A 25 -17.21 -22.32 -6.14
C ASN A 25 -18.70 -22.07 -5.93
N LEU A 26 -19.25 -21.07 -6.65
CA LEU A 26 -20.67 -20.85 -6.71
C LEU A 26 -21.23 -21.46 -8.01
N LYS A 27 -22.09 -22.47 -7.89
CA LYS A 27 -22.82 -23.06 -9.00
C LYS A 27 -24.11 -22.27 -9.22
N PRO A 28 -24.17 -21.45 -10.28
CA PRO A 28 -25.28 -20.51 -10.44
C PRO A 28 -26.56 -21.24 -10.88
N GLU A 29 -27.64 -21.00 -10.18
CA GLU A 29 -29.01 -21.38 -10.59
C GLU A 29 -29.71 -20.25 -11.34
N SER A 30 -29.48 -19.00 -10.90
CA SER A 30 -29.99 -17.84 -11.61
C SER A 30 -28.99 -16.68 -11.61
N ILE A 31 -29.01 -15.90 -12.70
CA ILE A 31 -28.16 -14.73 -12.88
C ILE A 31 -29.03 -13.59 -13.40
N MET A 32 -28.99 -12.45 -12.71
CA MET A 32 -29.73 -11.26 -13.08
C MET A 32 -28.81 -10.06 -13.21
N LEU A 33 -28.97 -9.26 -14.26
CA LEU A 33 -28.31 -7.97 -14.37
C LEU A 33 -28.95 -6.99 -13.40
N VAL A 34 -28.10 -6.36 -12.57
CA VAL A 34 -28.54 -5.34 -11.62
C VAL A 34 -27.82 -4.04 -11.89
N LYS A 35 -28.52 -2.94 -11.66
CA LYS A 35 -27.90 -1.61 -11.68
C LYS A 35 -27.36 -1.33 -10.29
N ARG A 36 -26.03 -1.34 -10.16
CA ARG A 36 -25.38 -0.87 -8.92
C ARG A 36 -25.53 0.65 -8.85
N GLU A 37 -26.13 1.12 -7.79
CA GLU A 37 -26.05 2.54 -7.45
C GLU A 37 -24.63 2.85 -7.02
N GLN A 38 -24.03 3.84 -7.67
CA GLN A 38 -22.72 4.32 -7.24
C GLN A 38 -22.92 5.25 -6.06
N GLU A 39 -22.10 5.04 -5.03
CA GLU A 39 -22.02 5.99 -3.92
C GLU A 39 -21.65 7.38 -4.45
N LYS A 40 -22.30 8.39 -3.89
CA LYS A 40 -22.06 9.78 -4.20
C LYS A 40 -21.73 10.50 -2.91
N ASP A 41 -20.80 11.43 -2.99
CA ASP A 41 -20.62 12.39 -1.94
C ASP A 41 -21.77 13.42 -2.00
N THR A 42 -22.61 13.40 -0.97
CA THR A 42 -23.78 14.29 -0.85
C THR A 42 -23.50 15.54 -0.02
N CYS A 43 -22.27 15.72 0.46
CA CYS A 43 -21.88 16.89 1.24
C CYS A 43 -22.02 18.17 0.39
N GLU A 44 -22.70 19.19 0.91
CA GLU A 44 -22.90 20.46 0.22
C GLU A 44 -21.58 21.22 0.04
N HIS A 45 -20.75 21.23 1.07
CA HIS A 45 -19.44 21.87 1.06
C HIS A 45 -18.33 20.82 0.90
N LYS A 46 -17.76 20.73 -0.30
CA LYS A 46 -16.68 19.80 -0.60
C LYS A 46 -15.36 20.26 0.00
N ARG A 47 -14.80 19.44 0.88
CA ARG A 47 -13.45 19.63 1.38
C ARG A 47 -12.45 19.14 0.34
N VAL A 48 -11.37 19.87 0.12
CA VAL A 48 -10.24 19.37 -0.67
C VAL A 48 -9.47 18.35 0.17
N GLU A 49 -9.31 17.13 -0.34
CA GLU A 49 -8.46 16.15 0.30
C GLU A 49 -6.99 16.48 0.00
N LEU A 50 -6.20 16.65 1.06
CA LEU A 50 -4.81 17.07 0.99
C LEU A 50 -3.83 15.93 1.29
N HIS A 51 -4.31 14.77 1.74
CA HIS A 51 -3.52 13.59 2.06
C HIS A 51 -4.17 12.36 1.46
N CYS A 52 -3.66 11.92 0.30
CA CYS A 52 -4.25 10.81 -0.44
C CYS A 52 -3.17 9.99 -1.12
N HIS A 53 -3.20 8.68 -0.89
CA HIS A 53 -2.31 7.70 -1.46
C HIS A 53 -2.93 7.00 -2.66
N THR A 54 -2.09 6.69 -3.63
CA THR A 54 -2.45 5.88 -4.80
C THR A 54 -1.86 4.47 -4.68
N ASN A 55 -2.14 3.61 -5.66
CA ASN A 55 -1.50 2.30 -5.75
C ASN A 55 0.04 2.35 -5.91
N MET A 56 0.64 3.55 -6.00
CA MET A 56 2.10 3.72 -5.94
C MET A 56 2.63 3.65 -4.51
N SER A 57 1.78 3.89 -3.51
CA SER A 57 2.04 3.58 -2.09
C SER A 57 1.76 2.11 -1.85
N MET A 58 2.75 1.25 -2.16
CA MET A 58 2.63 -0.21 -2.09
C MET A 58 2.23 -0.65 -0.68
N MET A 59 1.34 -1.66 -0.60
CA MET A 59 0.77 -2.23 0.62
C MET A 59 -0.13 -1.26 1.43
N ASP A 60 -0.32 -0.02 0.97
CA ASP A 60 -1.13 0.98 1.65
C ASP A 60 -2.41 1.31 0.86
N ALA A 61 -2.30 1.52 -0.45
CA ALA A 61 -3.44 1.86 -1.29
C ALA A 61 -3.52 1.05 -2.59
N LEU A 62 -4.71 0.92 -3.14
CA LEU A 62 -5.00 0.09 -4.32
C LEU A 62 -5.45 0.89 -5.54
N THR A 63 -5.91 2.13 -5.35
CA THR A 63 -6.56 2.88 -6.41
C THR A 63 -5.56 3.65 -7.28
N PRO A 64 -5.56 3.49 -8.61
CA PRO A 64 -4.73 4.30 -9.50
C PRO A 64 -5.02 5.80 -9.38
N ALA A 65 -3.99 6.64 -9.51
CA ALA A 65 -4.08 8.09 -9.34
C ALA A 65 -5.13 8.73 -10.26
N GLY A 66 -5.18 8.34 -11.53
CA GLY A 66 -6.18 8.84 -12.48
C GLY A 66 -7.61 8.54 -12.06
N LYS A 67 -7.86 7.35 -11.48
CA LYS A 67 -9.18 6.97 -10.98
C LYS A 67 -9.62 7.77 -9.77
N LEU A 68 -8.69 8.11 -8.88
CA LEU A 68 -8.96 9.00 -7.75
C LEU A 68 -9.37 10.39 -8.25
N VAL A 69 -8.63 10.95 -9.20
CA VAL A 69 -8.92 12.25 -9.82
C VAL A 69 -10.30 12.26 -10.50
N GLU A 70 -10.59 11.26 -11.33
CA GLU A 70 -11.89 11.10 -12.00
C GLU A 70 -13.03 11.00 -10.97
N LYS A 71 -12.83 10.22 -9.91
CA LYS A 71 -13.84 10.01 -8.87
C LYS A 71 -14.11 11.30 -8.08
N ALA A 72 -13.05 11.97 -7.62
CA ALA A 72 -13.17 13.24 -6.91
C ALA A 72 -13.92 14.30 -7.75
N PHE A 73 -13.57 14.42 -9.04
CA PHE A 73 -14.27 15.32 -9.96
C PHE A 73 -15.75 14.93 -10.12
N SER A 74 -16.06 13.64 -10.29
CA SER A 74 -17.43 13.15 -10.43
C SER A 74 -18.29 13.41 -9.20
N TRP A 75 -17.68 13.56 -8.03
CA TRP A 75 -18.34 13.93 -6.77
C TRP A 75 -18.45 15.43 -6.55
N GLY A 76 -17.91 16.23 -7.47
CA GLY A 76 -18.00 17.70 -7.43
C GLY A 76 -16.88 18.38 -6.65
N HIS A 77 -15.82 17.65 -6.27
CA HIS A 77 -14.62 18.27 -5.71
C HIS A 77 -13.93 19.15 -6.74
N LYS A 78 -13.21 20.15 -6.28
CA LYS A 78 -12.47 21.11 -7.13
C LYS A 78 -10.99 20.80 -7.24
N ALA A 79 -10.47 20.04 -6.27
CA ALA A 79 -9.08 19.64 -6.24
C ALA A 79 -8.90 18.34 -5.42
N LEU A 80 -7.77 17.69 -5.62
CA LEU A 80 -7.29 16.54 -4.86
C LEU A 80 -5.77 16.61 -4.81
N ALA A 81 -5.17 16.34 -3.65
CA ALA A 81 -3.74 16.09 -3.54
C ALA A 81 -3.43 14.63 -3.81
N ILE A 82 -2.26 14.38 -4.39
CA ILE A 82 -1.63 13.05 -4.46
C ILE A 82 -0.36 13.14 -3.63
N THR A 83 -0.28 12.33 -2.57
CA THR A 83 0.77 12.39 -1.55
C THR A 83 1.28 10.99 -1.21
N ASP A 84 1.75 10.27 -2.21
CA ASP A 84 2.27 8.92 -2.02
C ASP A 84 3.51 8.89 -1.11
N HIS A 85 3.73 7.76 -0.44
CA HIS A 85 4.86 7.51 0.44
C HIS A 85 6.19 7.51 -0.32
N GLY A 86 6.98 8.57 -0.15
CA GLY A 86 8.34 8.67 -0.67
C GLY A 86 8.47 8.63 -2.19
N VAL A 87 7.36 8.63 -2.96
CA VAL A 87 7.36 8.43 -4.41
C VAL A 87 6.46 9.43 -5.14
N VAL A 88 6.70 9.61 -6.43
CA VAL A 88 6.01 10.57 -7.31
C VAL A 88 5.45 9.93 -8.59
N GLN A 89 5.48 8.62 -8.68
CA GLN A 89 5.12 7.87 -9.89
C GLN A 89 3.64 8.03 -10.29
N GLY A 90 2.76 8.36 -9.34
CA GLY A 90 1.35 8.63 -9.61
C GLY A 90 1.07 9.95 -10.35
N TYR A 91 2.04 10.88 -10.43
CA TYR A 91 1.81 12.21 -10.98
C TYR A 91 1.44 12.24 -12.45
N PRO A 92 2.10 11.48 -13.37
CA PRO A 92 1.72 11.48 -14.78
C PRO A 92 0.29 11.02 -15.00
N ASP A 93 -0.15 9.98 -14.28
CA ASP A 93 -1.51 9.44 -14.38
C ASP A 93 -2.54 10.44 -13.86
N ALA A 94 -2.29 11.02 -12.67
CA ALA A 94 -3.14 12.08 -12.11
C ALA A 94 -3.23 13.31 -13.04
N GLY A 95 -2.08 13.75 -13.60
CA GLY A 95 -2.01 14.85 -14.53
C GLY A 95 -2.76 14.59 -15.83
N GLY A 96 -2.63 13.38 -16.38
CA GLY A 96 -3.36 12.94 -17.57
C GLY A 96 -4.86 12.98 -17.36
N ALA A 97 -5.36 12.44 -16.25
CA ALA A 97 -6.77 12.48 -15.89
C ALA A 97 -7.28 13.93 -15.71
N CYS A 98 -6.51 14.76 -15.01
CA CYS A 98 -6.84 16.18 -14.83
C CYS A 98 -6.90 16.93 -16.18
N GLN A 99 -5.96 16.67 -17.07
CA GLN A 99 -5.97 17.25 -18.42
C GLN A 99 -7.21 16.79 -19.22
N GLY A 100 -7.60 15.51 -19.10
CA GLY A 100 -8.81 14.98 -19.73
C GLY A 100 -10.06 15.72 -19.25
N ILE A 101 -10.19 15.92 -17.94
CA ILE A 101 -11.29 16.69 -17.32
C ILE A 101 -11.35 18.12 -17.90
N ARG A 102 -10.21 18.80 -17.95
CA ARG A 102 -10.13 20.19 -18.48
C ARG A 102 -10.46 20.29 -19.95
N LYS A 103 -10.03 19.32 -20.76
CA LYS A 103 -10.39 19.23 -22.21
C LYS A 103 -11.91 19.05 -22.38
N GLY A 104 -12.56 18.35 -21.46
CA GLY A 104 -14.01 18.22 -21.41
C GLY A 104 -14.76 19.44 -20.84
N GLY A 105 -14.08 20.55 -20.57
CA GLY A 105 -14.68 21.79 -20.02
C GLY A 105 -14.83 21.78 -18.50
N GLY A 106 -14.31 20.78 -17.81
CA GLY A 106 -14.33 20.72 -16.34
C GLY A 106 -13.23 21.57 -15.72
N ASP A 107 -13.48 22.06 -14.50
CA ASP A 107 -12.52 22.80 -13.68
C ASP A 107 -12.10 21.91 -12.52
N PHE A 108 -10.87 21.37 -12.60
CA PHE A 108 -10.27 20.52 -11.55
C PHE A 108 -8.77 20.77 -11.44
N LYS A 109 -8.24 20.67 -10.21
CA LYS A 109 -6.82 20.85 -9.92
C LYS A 109 -6.26 19.64 -9.17
N VAL A 110 -5.15 19.09 -9.66
CA VAL A 110 -4.32 18.17 -8.89
C VAL A 110 -3.26 18.96 -8.14
N LEU A 111 -3.12 18.68 -6.86
CA LEU A 111 -2.04 19.16 -6.01
C LEU A 111 -1.01 18.04 -5.90
N TYR A 112 0.21 18.32 -6.30
CA TYR A 112 1.31 17.35 -6.27
C TYR A 112 2.07 17.52 -4.96
N GLY A 113 2.08 16.50 -4.15
CA GLY A 113 2.75 16.43 -2.87
C GLY A 113 3.38 15.05 -2.67
N ILE A 114 4.16 14.91 -1.65
CA ILE A 114 4.80 13.66 -1.27
C ILE A 114 4.73 13.53 0.26
N GLU A 115 4.45 12.33 0.75
CA GLU A 115 4.68 12.00 2.13
C GLU A 115 6.15 11.62 2.31
N SER A 116 6.92 12.56 2.83
CA SER A 116 8.36 12.38 2.97
C SER A 116 8.74 11.81 4.33
N TYR A 117 9.83 11.08 4.37
CA TYR A 117 10.42 10.59 5.60
C TYR A 117 11.51 11.56 6.04
N GLU A 118 11.34 12.11 7.25
CA GLU A 118 12.37 12.92 7.88
C GLU A 118 13.22 12.04 8.80
N VAL A 119 14.53 12.09 8.60
CA VAL A 119 15.48 11.40 9.46
C VAL A 119 16.23 12.43 10.28
N ASN A 120 16.17 12.30 11.60
CA ASN A 120 16.95 13.12 12.51
C ASN A 120 18.41 12.65 12.50
N ASN A 121 19.28 13.37 11.81
CA ASN A 121 20.70 13.07 11.74
C ASN A 121 21.46 13.31 13.05
N ASP A 122 20.84 13.99 14.01
CA ASP A 122 21.43 14.23 15.32
C ASP A 122 21.25 13.02 16.27
N GLU A 123 20.36 12.11 15.94
CA GLU A 123 20.22 10.85 16.68
C GLU A 123 21.39 9.92 16.40
N LYS A 124 22.08 9.54 17.48
CA LYS A 124 23.14 8.55 17.38
C LYS A 124 22.55 7.19 17.07
N ILE A 125 22.88 6.62 15.92
CA ILE A 125 22.50 5.27 15.50
C ILE A 125 23.28 4.16 16.20
N PHE A 126 24.22 4.53 17.10
CA PHE A 126 25.00 3.60 17.89
C PHE A 126 25.13 4.08 19.34
N ARG A 127 25.32 3.14 20.26
CA ARG A 127 25.62 3.41 21.67
C ARG A 127 27.02 2.91 22.00
N GLY A 128 27.75 3.69 22.78
CA GLY A 128 29.11 3.36 23.23
C GLY A 128 30.17 4.08 22.40
N VAL A 129 31.38 3.70 22.67
CA VAL A 129 32.59 4.16 21.94
C VAL A 129 33.35 2.91 21.53
N ASP A 130 33.55 2.76 20.23
CA ASP A 130 34.33 1.67 19.68
C ASP A 130 35.51 2.25 18.88
N HIS A 131 36.70 1.83 19.18
CA HIS A 131 37.92 2.25 18.50
C HIS A 131 38.49 1.14 17.61
N ARG A 132 37.76 0.00 17.49
CA ARG A 132 38.19 -1.12 16.66
C ARG A 132 37.95 -0.80 15.18
N GLU A 133 38.80 -1.36 14.35
CA GLU A 133 38.59 -1.32 12.90
C GLU A 133 37.54 -2.35 12.49
N LEU A 134 36.87 -2.11 11.35
CA LEU A 134 35.85 -3.03 10.78
C LEU A 134 36.44 -4.43 10.47
N ARG A 135 37.72 -4.60 10.41
CA ARG A 135 38.41 -5.89 10.20
C ARG A 135 38.60 -6.71 11.47
N GLU A 136 38.43 -6.11 12.64
CA GLU A 136 38.43 -6.84 13.88
C GLU A 136 37.18 -7.70 14.05
N GLU A 137 36.85 -8.12 15.25
CA GLU A 137 35.67 -8.94 15.48
C GLU A 137 34.38 -8.10 15.54
N ILE A 138 33.39 -8.46 14.69
CA ILE A 138 32.06 -7.86 14.66
C ILE A 138 31.04 -8.99 14.76
N ILE A 139 30.00 -8.78 15.56
CA ILE A 139 28.82 -9.65 15.59
C ILE A 139 27.69 -8.92 14.89
N CYS A 140 27.16 -9.55 13.84
CA CYS A 140 25.92 -9.14 13.19
C CYS A 140 24.83 -10.09 13.64
N PHE A 141 23.69 -9.56 14.09
CA PHE A 141 22.57 -10.38 14.54
C PHE A 141 21.26 -9.82 14.04
N ASP A 142 20.28 -10.70 13.95
CA ASP A 142 18.90 -10.38 13.64
C ASP A 142 17.96 -11.14 14.56
N LEU A 143 16.73 -10.67 14.69
CA LEU A 143 15.71 -11.22 15.58
C LEU A 143 14.41 -11.43 14.84
N GLU A 144 13.86 -12.64 14.92
CA GLU A 144 12.46 -12.87 14.57
C GLU A 144 11.58 -12.75 15.82
N THR A 145 10.48 -12.06 15.68
CA THR A 145 9.61 -11.72 16.80
C THR A 145 8.13 -11.94 16.45
N THR A 146 7.26 -11.97 17.48
CA THR A 146 5.80 -12.03 17.28
C THR A 146 5.20 -10.74 16.76
N GLY A 147 5.96 -9.63 16.76
CA GLY A 147 5.57 -8.30 16.30
C GLY A 147 6.63 -7.27 16.68
N THR A 148 6.31 -5.99 16.55
CA THR A 148 7.27 -4.88 16.69
C THR A 148 7.16 -4.10 18.00
N ASN A 149 6.21 -4.45 18.89
CA ASN A 149 6.05 -3.79 20.17
C ASN A 149 6.95 -4.45 21.25
N PRO A 150 8.04 -3.80 21.70
CA PRO A 150 9.01 -4.41 22.62
C PRO A 150 8.46 -4.68 24.03
N ASN A 151 7.26 -4.18 24.37
CA ASN A 151 6.64 -4.41 25.66
C ASN A 151 5.67 -5.61 25.65
N GLU A 152 5.18 -6.02 24.49
CA GLU A 152 4.15 -7.05 24.31
C GLU A 152 4.65 -8.25 23.52
N ASP A 153 5.50 -7.99 22.52
CA ASP A 153 6.01 -9.00 21.63
C ASP A 153 7.23 -9.73 22.19
N ARG A 154 7.43 -10.94 21.70
CA ARG A 154 8.47 -11.86 22.15
C ARG A 154 9.40 -12.20 21.02
N ILE A 155 10.66 -12.46 21.35
CA ILE A 155 11.63 -13.01 20.42
C ILE A 155 11.28 -14.49 20.20
N ILE A 156 11.28 -14.90 18.93
CA ILE A 156 11.04 -16.29 18.50
C ILE A 156 12.36 -16.94 18.11
N GLU A 157 13.22 -16.18 17.43
CA GLU A 157 14.50 -16.69 16.92
C GLU A 157 15.58 -15.62 17.01
N ILE A 158 16.81 -16.04 17.25
CA ILE A 158 18.00 -15.19 17.27
C ILE A 158 18.99 -15.80 16.28
N GLY A 159 19.20 -15.12 15.16
CA GLY A 159 20.25 -15.43 14.20
C GLY A 159 21.45 -14.51 14.36
N ALA A 160 22.67 -15.03 14.41
CA ALA A 160 23.87 -14.21 14.49
C ALA A 160 25.04 -14.80 13.73
N VAL A 161 25.92 -13.93 13.25
CA VAL A 161 27.23 -14.31 12.69
C VAL A 161 28.33 -13.48 13.32
N LYS A 162 29.46 -14.13 13.58
CA LYS A 162 30.69 -13.44 13.96
C LYS A 162 31.58 -13.29 12.72
N LEU A 163 31.97 -12.07 12.47
CA LEU A 163 32.89 -11.70 11.40
C LEU A 163 34.26 -11.39 11.98
N ARG A 164 35.30 -11.81 11.27
CA ARG A 164 36.71 -11.38 11.48
C ARG A 164 37.33 -11.19 10.10
N ASP A 165 37.97 -10.06 9.87
CA ASP A 165 38.46 -9.67 8.55
C ASP A 165 37.37 -9.67 7.46
N LEU A 166 36.13 -9.39 7.86
CA LEU A 166 34.94 -9.42 7.00
C LEU A 166 34.51 -10.83 6.51
N GLU A 167 35.13 -11.88 7.07
CA GLU A 167 34.76 -13.26 6.81
C GLU A 167 33.98 -13.85 7.99
N ILE A 168 32.99 -14.69 7.70
CA ILE A 168 32.21 -15.38 8.73
C ILE A 168 33.08 -16.46 9.39
N VAL A 169 33.38 -16.29 10.68
CA VAL A 169 34.15 -17.26 11.45
C VAL A 169 33.30 -18.10 12.39
N GLU A 170 32.09 -17.65 12.72
CA GLU A 170 31.18 -18.40 13.59
C GLU A 170 29.72 -18.03 13.22
N LYS A 171 28.80 -19.00 13.39
CA LYS A 171 27.37 -18.82 13.22
C LYS A 171 26.63 -19.28 14.47
N PHE A 172 25.57 -18.56 14.81
CA PHE A 172 24.69 -18.87 15.91
C PHE A 172 23.25 -18.77 15.41
N ASP A 173 22.42 -19.73 15.78
CA ASP A 173 21.01 -19.79 15.45
C ASP A 173 20.29 -20.46 16.60
N LEU A 174 19.30 -19.79 17.18
CA LEU A 174 18.54 -20.28 18.32
C LEU A 174 17.08 -19.89 18.21
N PHE A 175 16.22 -20.90 18.21
CA PHE A 175 14.77 -20.73 18.47
C PHE A 175 14.53 -20.65 19.98
N VAL A 176 13.69 -19.69 20.43
CA VAL A 176 13.38 -19.38 21.83
C VAL A 176 12.04 -19.93 22.24
#